data_855d94355138ae4eb7bd4a40a2a48caf
#
_entry.id   855d94355138ae4eb7bd4a40a2a48caf
#
_cell.length_a   1.000
_cell.length_b   1.000
_cell.length_c   1.000
_cell.angle_alpha   90.00
_cell.angle_beta   90.00
_cell.angle_gamma   90.00
#
_symmetry.space_group_name_H-M   'P 1'
#
loop_
_entity.id
_entity.type
_entity.pdbx_description
1 polymer ?
#
loop_
_entity_poly.entity_id
_entity_poly.type
_entity_poly.pdbx_seq_one_letter_code
_entity_poly.pdbx_strand_id
1 'polypeptide(L)'
;MIVKNVLFVIALESEAQPLLNRLELVPLENSIPHSPCKIFVGEHNRAKVSVVINGKCDTFKVDNVGTTPAALSTFLAINQLKPDLVINAGTAGGFKRKGASIGDSYISTLVKYHDRRFPPKGYAYGVGSYESHPVPNLIMVSRCFRCLQLDWIKSVWFYAT
;
A
#
# COMPACT_ATOMS: atom_id res chain seq x y z
N MET A 1 2.42 -19.81 -7.67
CA MET A 1 3.22 -19.18 -6.58
C MET A 1 2.38 -19.19 -5.33
N ILE A 2 2.91 -19.65 -4.21
CA ILE A 2 2.22 -19.61 -2.91
C ILE A 2 2.73 -18.36 -2.19
N VAL A 3 1.84 -17.40 -1.96
CA VAL A 3 2.16 -16.18 -1.21
C VAL A 3 2.18 -16.52 0.28
N LYS A 4 3.32 -16.31 0.94
CA LYS A 4 3.52 -16.59 2.38
C LYS A 4 3.91 -15.36 3.17
N ASN A 5 4.31 -14.28 2.51
CA ASN A 5 4.78 -13.05 3.14
C ASN A 5 4.18 -11.84 2.40
N VAL A 6 3.27 -11.14 3.06
CA VAL A 6 2.52 -10.01 2.48
C VAL A 6 2.91 -8.73 3.19
N LEU A 7 3.24 -7.69 2.42
CA LEU A 7 3.50 -6.35 2.93
C LEU A 7 2.39 -5.40 2.46
N PHE A 8 1.71 -4.77 3.40
CA PHE A 8 0.85 -3.63 3.14
C PHE A 8 1.62 -2.33 3.30
N VAL A 9 1.50 -1.44 2.33
CA VAL A 9 2.01 -0.06 2.39
C VAL A 9 0.83 0.88 2.54
N ILE A 10 0.78 1.61 3.65
CA ILE A 10 -0.35 2.49 3.99
C ILE A 10 0.22 3.86 4.41
N ALA A 11 -0.33 4.94 3.86
CA ALA A 11 0.22 6.27 4.11
C ALA A 11 -0.19 6.83 5.49
N LEU A 12 -1.46 6.71 5.85
CA LEU A 12 -2.03 7.29 7.07
C LEU A 12 -2.16 6.26 8.19
N GLU A 13 -1.79 6.66 9.41
CA GLU A 13 -1.96 5.81 10.59
C GLU A 13 -3.44 5.44 10.82
N SER A 14 -4.35 6.39 10.58
CA SER A 14 -5.79 6.17 10.67
C SER A 14 -6.34 5.17 9.65
N GLU A 15 -5.73 5.07 8.48
CA GLU A 15 -6.07 4.06 7.46
C GLU A 15 -5.54 2.67 7.84
N ALA A 16 -4.39 2.62 8.50
CA ALA A 16 -3.78 1.37 8.93
C ALA A 16 -4.47 0.75 10.15
N GLN A 17 -4.95 1.59 11.07
CA GLN A 17 -5.41 1.17 12.39
C GLN A 17 -6.42 0.01 12.39
N PRO A 18 -7.45 -0.01 11.56
CA PRO A 18 -8.38 -1.13 11.54
C PRO A 18 -7.79 -2.44 11.03
N LEU A 19 -6.85 -2.36 10.06
CA LEU A 19 -6.11 -3.55 9.62
C LEU A 19 -5.23 -4.09 10.74
N LEU A 20 -4.52 -3.18 11.44
CA LEU A 20 -3.68 -3.54 12.60
C LEU A 20 -4.51 -4.22 13.68
N ASN A 21 -5.67 -3.65 14.04
CA ASN A 21 -6.56 -4.22 15.05
C ASN A 21 -7.16 -5.56 14.61
N ARG A 22 -7.61 -5.66 13.34
CA ARG A 22 -8.28 -6.87 12.82
C ARG A 22 -7.34 -8.07 12.75
N LEU A 23 -6.07 -7.83 12.43
CA LEU A 23 -5.05 -8.87 12.29
C LEU A 23 -4.14 -8.97 13.52
N GLU A 24 -4.41 -8.21 14.57
CA GLU A 24 -3.65 -8.19 15.83
C GLU A 24 -2.13 -7.99 15.59
N LEU A 25 -1.80 -7.09 14.64
CA LEU A 25 -0.42 -6.83 14.29
C LEU A 25 0.28 -6.00 15.37
N VAL A 26 1.48 -6.40 15.72
CA VAL A 26 2.30 -5.75 16.76
C VAL A 26 3.43 -4.92 16.13
N PRO A 27 3.85 -3.82 16.77
CA PRO A 27 4.98 -3.04 16.29
C PRO A 27 6.26 -3.90 16.24
N LEU A 28 7.00 -3.79 15.14
CA LEU A 28 8.34 -4.33 15.02
C LEU A 28 9.34 -3.29 15.54
N GLU A 29 9.82 -3.48 16.78
CA GLU A 29 10.75 -2.54 17.39
C GLU A 29 12.07 -2.45 16.62
N ASN A 30 12.66 -1.24 16.58
CA ASN A 30 13.91 -0.94 15.89
C ASN A 30 13.97 -1.39 14.44
N SER A 31 12.82 -1.41 13.77
CA SER A 31 12.69 -1.98 12.43
C SER A 31 13.55 -1.25 11.41
N ILE A 32 13.58 0.08 11.42
CA ILE A 32 14.34 0.89 10.46
C ILE A 32 15.00 2.06 11.20
N PRO A 33 16.27 1.95 11.56
CA PRO A 33 17.00 3.02 12.24
C PRO A 33 16.95 4.33 11.44
N HIS A 34 16.80 5.43 12.14
CA HIS A 34 16.79 6.80 11.57
C HIS A 34 15.69 7.06 10.52
N SER A 35 14.63 6.26 10.52
CA SER A 35 13.47 6.46 9.65
C SER A 35 12.22 6.77 10.47
N PRO A 36 11.35 7.68 10.02
CA PRO A 36 10.07 7.94 10.66
C PRO A 36 9.05 6.82 10.45
N CYS A 37 9.28 5.93 9.49
CA CYS A 37 8.34 4.87 9.18
C CYS A 37 8.27 3.82 10.30
N LYS A 38 7.08 3.25 10.47
CA LYS A 38 6.83 2.19 11.46
C LYS A 38 6.39 0.93 10.73
N ILE A 39 6.87 -0.21 11.21
CA ILE A 39 6.47 -1.52 10.69
C ILE A 39 5.70 -2.26 11.79
N PHE A 40 4.60 -2.90 11.40
CA PHE A 40 3.82 -3.80 12.23
C PHE A 40 3.84 -5.18 11.60
N VAL A 41 3.89 -6.22 12.40
CA VAL A 41 4.01 -7.60 11.92
C VAL A 41 3.09 -8.54 12.69
N GLY A 42 2.66 -9.60 12.02
CA GLY A 42 1.88 -10.68 12.61
C GLY A 42 1.71 -11.83 11.62
N GLU A 43 0.86 -12.79 11.99
CA GLU A 43 0.54 -13.92 11.14
C GLU A 43 -0.97 -14.05 10.95
N HIS A 44 -1.39 -14.34 9.74
CA HIS A 44 -2.78 -14.63 9.43
C HIS A 44 -2.88 -15.75 8.39
N ASN A 45 -3.67 -16.78 8.67
CA ASN A 45 -3.87 -17.92 7.78
C ASN A 45 -2.56 -18.56 7.25
N ARG A 46 -1.56 -18.71 8.12
CA ARG A 46 -0.22 -19.26 7.83
C ARG A 46 0.64 -18.37 6.90
N ALA A 47 0.24 -17.13 6.69
CA ALA A 47 1.04 -16.14 6.00
C ALA A 47 1.55 -15.09 7.00
N LYS A 48 2.78 -14.66 6.83
CA LYS A 48 3.29 -13.45 7.51
C LYS A 48 2.62 -12.24 6.90
N VAL A 49 2.10 -11.37 7.74
CA VAL A 49 1.49 -10.10 7.31
C VAL A 49 2.23 -8.98 7.99
N SER A 50 2.63 -8.02 7.19
CA SER A 50 3.31 -6.82 7.66
C SER A 50 2.61 -5.58 7.12
N VAL A 51 2.61 -4.52 7.90
CA VAL A 51 2.14 -3.20 7.48
C VAL A 51 3.28 -2.21 7.69
N VAL A 52 3.61 -1.43 6.67
CA VAL A 52 4.48 -0.27 6.81
C VAL A 52 3.66 1.00 6.66
N ILE A 53 3.84 1.94 7.59
CA ILE A 53 3.30 3.31 7.51
C ILE A 53 4.44 4.30 7.42
N ASN A 54 4.22 5.42 6.72
CA ASN A 54 5.27 6.41 6.46
C ASN A 54 5.75 7.15 7.71
N GLY A 55 4.99 7.04 8.82
CA GLY A 55 5.25 7.79 10.06
C GLY A 55 4.79 9.23 9.98
N LYS A 56 5.21 10.04 10.95
CA LYS A 56 4.75 11.42 11.12
C LYS A 56 5.89 12.41 11.03
N CYS A 57 5.58 13.61 10.56
CA CYS A 57 6.47 14.75 10.63
C CYS A 57 6.65 15.17 12.11
N ASP A 58 7.91 15.31 12.54
CA ASP A 58 8.21 15.66 13.94
C ASP A 58 7.75 17.06 14.31
N THR A 59 7.74 17.98 13.35
CA THR A 59 7.36 19.38 13.57
C THR A 59 5.84 19.55 13.62
N PHE A 60 5.13 19.04 12.63
CA PHE A 60 3.69 19.28 12.46
C PHE A 60 2.80 18.17 13.01
N LYS A 61 3.40 17.03 13.41
CA LYS A 61 2.70 15.86 13.94
C LYS A 61 1.62 15.28 13.03
N VAL A 62 1.73 15.54 11.71
CA VAL A 62 0.87 15.00 10.67
C VAL A 62 1.55 13.80 9.98
N ASP A 63 0.74 12.89 9.42
CA ASP A 63 1.27 11.75 8.68
C ASP A 63 2.06 12.20 7.44
N ASN A 64 3.18 11.54 7.17
CA ASN A 64 3.99 11.77 6.00
C ASN A 64 3.32 11.16 4.77
N VAL A 65 2.62 11.98 3.98
CA VAL A 65 1.95 11.54 2.75
C VAL A 65 2.70 12.01 1.51
N GLY A 66 2.56 11.27 0.43
CA GLY A 66 3.13 11.61 -0.87
C GLY A 66 4.05 10.54 -1.43
N THR A 67 4.54 10.77 -2.64
CA THR A 67 5.32 9.78 -3.40
C THR A 67 6.69 9.49 -2.79
N THR A 68 7.36 10.50 -2.26
CA THR A 68 8.71 10.36 -1.66
C THR A 68 8.67 9.52 -0.38
N PRO A 69 7.85 9.84 0.65
CA PRO A 69 7.79 9.00 1.84
C PRO A 69 7.27 7.59 1.53
N ALA A 70 6.30 7.44 0.62
CA ALA A 70 5.80 6.12 0.21
C ALA A 70 6.89 5.28 -0.48
N ALA A 71 7.67 5.85 -1.39
CA ALA A 71 8.77 5.16 -2.06
C ALA A 71 9.85 4.72 -1.06
N LEU A 72 10.23 5.62 -0.14
CA LEU A 72 11.25 5.33 0.87
C LEU A 72 10.80 4.22 1.82
N SER A 73 9.62 4.34 2.41
CA SER A 73 9.09 3.34 3.36
C SER A 73 8.91 1.97 2.70
N THR A 74 8.41 1.95 1.45
CA THR A 74 8.26 0.72 0.66
C THR A 74 9.60 0.06 0.41
N PHE A 75 10.59 0.82 -0.09
CA PHE A 75 11.92 0.30 -0.38
C PHE A 75 12.59 -0.30 0.87
N LEU A 76 12.54 0.43 1.98
CA LEU A 76 13.12 -0.02 3.25
C LEU A 76 12.42 -1.29 3.77
N ALA A 77 11.10 -1.32 3.75
CA ALA A 77 10.32 -2.47 4.20
C ALA A 77 10.53 -3.71 3.31
N ILE A 78 10.59 -3.56 1.98
CA ILE A 78 10.91 -4.66 1.06
C ILE A 78 12.30 -5.24 1.35
N ASN A 79 13.29 -4.38 1.55
CA ASN A 79 14.65 -4.84 1.83
C ASN A 79 14.76 -5.60 3.16
N GLN A 80 14.02 -5.19 4.16
CA GLN A 80 14.04 -5.81 5.47
C GLN A 80 13.19 -7.09 5.53
N LEU A 81 11.98 -7.06 4.99
CA LEU A 81 10.98 -8.12 5.17
C LEU A 81 10.96 -9.14 4.05
N LYS A 82 11.50 -8.81 2.86
CA LYS A 82 11.52 -9.69 1.67
C LYS A 82 10.13 -10.29 1.37
N PRO A 83 9.09 -9.45 1.16
CA PRO A 83 7.75 -9.95 0.92
C PRO A 83 7.62 -10.63 -0.46
N ASP A 84 6.70 -11.62 -0.55
CA ASP A 84 6.28 -12.22 -1.83
C ASP A 84 5.27 -11.35 -2.58
N LEU A 85 4.52 -10.53 -1.81
CA LEU A 85 3.47 -9.66 -2.33
C LEU A 85 3.48 -8.33 -1.59
N VAL A 86 3.47 -7.24 -2.35
CA VAL A 86 3.31 -5.87 -1.81
C VAL A 86 1.95 -5.31 -2.23
N ILE A 87 1.23 -4.77 -1.28
CA ILE A 87 -0.10 -4.19 -1.45
C ILE A 87 -0.08 -2.75 -0.97
N ASN A 88 -0.30 -1.80 -1.85
CA ASN A 88 -0.60 -0.44 -1.40
C ASN A 88 -2.10 -0.33 -1.14
N ALA A 89 -2.48 0.09 0.06
CA ALA A 89 -3.87 0.22 0.47
C ALA A 89 -4.11 1.59 1.12
N GLY A 90 -5.30 2.15 0.89
CA GLY A 90 -5.65 3.44 1.46
C GLY A 90 -7.03 3.91 0.99
N THR A 91 -7.38 5.13 1.37
CA THR A 91 -8.65 5.74 0.98
C THR A 91 -8.47 6.58 -0.29
N ALA A 92 -9.49 6.61 -1.14
CA ALA A 92 -9.51 7.41 -2.35
C ALA A 92 -10.86 8.09 -2.54
N GLY A 93 -10.84 9.26 -3.18
CA GLY A 93 -12.05 9.89 -3.67
C GLY A 93 -12.64 9.15 -4.86
N GLY A 94 -13.96 9.12 -4.98
CA GLY A 94 -14.67 8.55 -6.11
C GLY A 94 -15.57 9.56 -6.80
N PHE A 95 -15.81 9.37 -8.09
CA PHE A 95 -16.73 10.22 -8.87
C PHE A 95 -18.14 9.64 -8.85
N LYS A 96 -19.04 10.23 -8.07
CA LYS A 96 -20.45 9.82 -7.98
C LYS A 96 -21.12 9.76 -9.37
N ARG A 97 -20.81 10.70 -10.28
CA ARG A 97 -21.31 10.73 -11.66
C ARG A 97 -20.88 9.51 -12.50
N LYS A 98 -19.85 8.76 -12.05
CA LYS A 98 -19.40 7.51 -12.67
C LYS A 98 -19.83 6.26 -11.89
N GLY A 99 -20.79 6.42 -10.98
CA GLY A 99 -21.37 5.32 -10.21
C GLY A 99 -20.65 4.99 -8.90
N ALA A 100 -19.63 5.76 -8.51
CA ALA A 100 -18.94 5.53 -7.25
C ALA A 100 -19.78 5.94 -6.05
N SER A 101 -19.80 5.10 -5.02
CA SER A 101 -20.49 5.31 -3.75
C SER A 101 -19.51 5.24 -2.57
N ILE A 102 -19.91 5.84 -1.44
CA ILE A 102 -19.14 5.73 -0.21
C ILE A 102 -19.18 4.26 0.24
N GLY A 103 -18.01 3.70 0.56
CA GLY A 103 -17.87 2.30 0.96
C GLY A 103 -17.45 1.35 -0.17
N ASP A 104 -17.48 1.81 -1.43
CA ASP A 104 -16.96 1.01 -2.54
C ASP A 104 -15.47 0.71 -2.37
N SER A 105 -15.08 -0.51 -2.74
CA SER A 105 -13.68 -0.94 -2.78
C SER A 105 -13.24 -1.15 -4.23
N TYR A 106 -12.08 -0.60 -4.58
CA TYR A 106 -11.54 -0.66 -5.93
C TYR A 106 -10.17 -1.33 -5.94
N ILE A 107 -9.93 -2.16 -6.95
CA ILE A 107 -8.60 -2.68 -7.28
C ILE A 107 -8.18 -2.00 -8.57
N SER A 108 -7.01 -1.37 -8.55
CA SER A 108 -6.50 -0.68 -9.73
C SER A 108 -6.06 -1.67 -10.80
N THR A 109 -6.39 -1.39 -12.05
CA THR A 109 -5.91 -2.14 -13.21
C THR A 109 -4.60 -1.60 -13.77
N LEU A 110 -4.27 -0.36 -13.44
CA LEU A 110 -3.09 0.34 -13.90
C LEU A 110 -2.71 1.45 -12.95
N VAL A 111 -1.42 1.59 -12.68
CA VAL A 111 -0.85 2.69 -11.89
C VAL A 111 0.09 3.49 -12.76
N LYS A 112 -0.10 4.82 -12.76
CA LYS A 112 0.75 5.74 -13.51
C LYS A 112 1.24 6.86 -12.60
N TYR A 113 2.45 7.34 -12.89
CA TYR A 113 2.98 8.52 -12.22
C TYR A 113 2.26 9.78 -12.75
N HIS A 114 1.39 10.35 -11.95
CA HIS A 114 0.49 11.43 -12.35
C HIS A 114 1.23 12.73 -12.71
N ASP A 115 2.25 13.10 -11.95
CA ASP A 115 2.86 14.44 -12.00
C ASP A 115 4.33 14.38 -12.42
N ARG A 116 4.63 13.60 -13.46
CA ARG A 116 5.97 13.56 -14.02
C ARG A 116 6.23 14.80 -14.85
N ARG A 117 7.12 15.67 -14.37
CA ARG A 117 7.47 16.94 -15.00
C ARG A 117 8.91 16.95 -15.52
N PHE A 118 9.32 15.90 -16.18
CA PHE A 118 10.65 15.88 -16.80
C PHE A 118 10.52 16.30 -18.28
N PRO A 119 11.21 17.38 -18.73
CA PRO A 119 10.99 18.01 -20.04
C PRO A 119 11.73 17.45 -21.27
N PRO A 120 12.41 16.29 -21.31
CA PRO A 120 13.00 15.83 -22.55
C PRO A 120 11.91 15.59 -23.60
N LYS A 121 12.18 16.01 -24.83
CA LYS A 121 11.35 15.73 -26.01
C LYS A 121 11.08 14.23 -26.08
N GLY A 122 9.80 13.83 -26.15
CA GLY A 122 9.38 12.43 -26.31
C GLY A 122 8.72 11.80 -25.08
N TYR A 123 8.69 12.47 -23.93
CA TYR A 123 7.94 12.00 -22.76
C TYR A 123 6.56 12.65 -22.73
N ALA A 124 5.52 11.88 -22.99
CA ALA A 124 4.17 12.32 -22.73
C ALA A 124 3.88 12.35 -21.22
N TYR A 125 3.01 13.24 -20.79
CA TYR A 125 2.57 13.35 -19.39
C TYR A 125 2.04 12.02 -18.85
N GLY A 126 2.54 11.58 -17.71
CA GLY A 126 2.11 10.34 -17.08
C GLY A 126 2.53 9.04 -17.78
N VAL A 127 3.29 9.11 -18.89
CA VAL A 127 3.79 7.95 -19.62
C VAL A 127 5.28 7.75 -19.31
N GLY A 128 5.70 6.53 -19.06
CA GLY A 128 7.10 6.18 -18.86
C GLY A 128 7.28 4.95 -17.97
N SER A 129 8.48 4.75 -17.49
CA SER A 129 8.94 3.56 -16.75
C SER A 129 8.23 3.29 -15.40
N TYR A 130 7.17 3.99 -15.08
CA TYR A 130 6.41 3.86 -13.83
C TYR A 130 4.96 3.42 -14.06
N GLU A 131 4.73 2.63 -15.10
CA GLU A 131 3.48 1.90 -15.26
C GLU A 131 3.61 0.55 -14.54
N SER A 132 2.67 0.23 -13.68
CA SER A 132 2.55 -1.10 -13.13
C SER A 132 1.22 -1.72 -13.53
N HIS A 133 1.30 -2.96 -13.96
CA HIS A 133 0.15 -3.75 -14.30
C HIS A 133 -0.25 -4.65 -13.13
N PRO A 134 -1.53 -5.01 -13.00
CA PRO A 134 -1.96 -5.94 -11.96
C PRO A 134 -1.28 -7.29 -12.14
N VAL A 135 -1.02 -7.93 -11.01
CA VAL A 135 -0.46 -9.28 -10.97
C VAL A 135 -1.39 -10.23 -11.72
N PRO A 136 -0.90 -11.08 -12.61
CA PRO A 136 -1.68 -12.17 -13.19
C PRO A 136 -2.29 -13.02 -12.05
N ASN A 137 -3.60 -13.31 -12.13
CA ASN A 137 -4.38 -14.01 -11.09
C ASN A 137 -4.83 -13.15 -9.90
N LEU A 138 -5.01 -11.87 -10.08
CA LEU A 138 -5.56 -10.95 -9.08
C LEU A 138 -6.92 -11.40 -8.50
N ILE A 139 -7.68 -12.21 -9.23
CA ILE A 139 -8.95 -12.83 -8.79
C ILE A 139 -8.74 -13.66 -7.50
N MET A 140 -7.59 -14.28 -7.32
CA MET A 140 -7.27 -15.01 -6.07
C MET A 140 -7.08 -14.04 -4.89
N VAL A 141 -6.50 -12.89 -5.13
CA VAL A 141 -6.28 -11.88 -4.09
C VAL A 141 -7.58 -11.20 -3.69
N SER A 142 -8.48 -10.92 -4.64
CA SER A 142 -9.82 -10.38 -4.34
C SER A 142 -10.67 -11.36 -3.49
N ARG A 143 -10.48 -12.67 -3.68
CA ARG A 143 -11.11 -13.69 -2.80
C ARG A 143 -10.49 -13.67 -1.40
N CYS A 144 -9.19 -13.45 -1.27
CA CYS A 144 -8.53 -13.31 0.02
C CYS A 144 -9.03 -12.09 0.80
N PHE A 145 -9.25 -10.96 0.11
CA PHE A 145 -9.81 -9.74 0.72
C PHE A 145 -11.26 -9.91 1.17
N ARG A 146 -12.09 -10.67 0.44
CA ARG A 146 -13.44 -11.06 0.94
C ARG A 146 -13.38 -11.86 2.23
N CYS A 147 -12.38 -12.71 2.40
CA CYS A 147 -12.18 -13.43 3.66
C CYS A 147 -11.76 -12.50 4.82
N LEU A 148 -11.11 -11.38 4.54
CA LEU A 148 -10.69 -10.40 5.56
C LEU A 148 -11.80 -9.44 5.98
N GLN A 149 -12.95 -9.42 5.25
CA GLN A 149 -14.08 -8.49 5.52
C GLN A 149 -13.59 -7.05 5.80
N LEU A 150 -12.73 -6.53 4.91
CA LEU A 150 -12.21 -5.17 5.03
C LEU A 150 -13.20 -4.21 4.34
N ASP A 151 -14.33 -3.98 4.96
CA ASP A 151 -15.48 -3.22 4.40
C ASP A 151 -15.19 -1.74 4.12
N TRP A 152 -13.95 -1.28 4.34
CA TRP A 152 -13.64 0.13 4.26
C TRP A 152 -12.30 0.51 3.59
N ILE A 153 -11.54 -0.45 3.05
CA ILE A 153 -10.43 -0.14 2.16
C ILE A 153 -10.99 0.29 0.81
N LYS A 154 -10.85 1.57 0.46
CA LYS A 154 -11.43 2.16 -0.74
C LYS A 154 -10.55 2.05 -1.99
N SER A 155 -9.29 1.71 -1.86
CA SER A 155 -8.39 1.42 -2.99
C SER A 155 -7.26 0.50 -2.57
N VAL A 156 -6.97 -0.48 -3.39
CA VAL A 156 -5.90 -1.45 -3.14
C VAL A 156 -5.04 -1.57 -4.39
N TRP A 157 -3.72 -1.43 -4.24
CA TRP A 157 -2.73 -1.48 -5.30
C TRP A 157 -1.80 -2.66 -5.06
N PHE A 158 -1.52 -3.46 -6.09
CA PHE A 158 -0.73 -4.68 -5.95
C PHE A 158 0.57 -4.62 -6.73
N TYR A 159 1.65 -5.09 -6.08
CA TYR A 159 2.92 -5.41 -6.70
C TYR A 159 3.32 -6.84 -6.35
N ALA A 160 3.71 -7.65 -7.33
CA ALA A 160 4.43 -8.89 -7.10
C ALA A 160 5.91 -8.67 -7.44
N THR A 161 6.78 -9.18 -6.61
CA THR A 161 8.23 -9.24 -6.84
C THR A 161 8.62 -10.55 -7.51
#